data_f0062668714db74a518db2fa213f930a
#
_entry.id   f0062668714db74a518db2fa213f930a
#
_cell.length_a   1.000
_cell.length_b   1.000
_cell.length_c   1.000
_cell.angle_alpha   90.00
_cell.angle_beta   90.00
_cell.angle_gamma   90.00
#
_symmetry.space_group_name_H-M   'P 1'
#
loop_
_entity.id
_entity.type
_entity.pdbx_description
1 polymer ?
#
loop_
_entity_poly.entity_id
_entity_poly.type
_entity_poly.pdbx_seq_one_letter_code
_entity_poly.pdbx_strand_id
1 'polypeptide(L)'
;MSHILGMRTEYNAKEEKAFADILDFHVKFERIHPFQDGNGRVGRLIMFKECLKYNIVPFIIEDNLKLFYYRGLKEWNNEKGYLTDTCLTAQDKYKAYLDYFRIEY
;
A
#
# COMPACT_ATOMS: atom_id res chain seq x y z
N MET A 1 -0.84 -12.47 27.48
CA MET A 1 -0.15 -11.47 26.66
C MET A 1 0.88 -12.05 25.72
N SER A 2 1.69 -13.03 26.19
CA SER A 2 2.73 -13.62 25.34
C SER A 2 2.16 -14.33 24.11
N HIS A 3 1.05 -15.06 24.24
CA HIS A 3 0.44 -15.71 23.09
C HIS A 3 -0.16 -14.69 22.10
N ILE A 4 -0.61 -13.55 22.61
CA ILE A 4 -1.09 -12.47 21.77
C ILE A 4 0.05 -11.88 20.94
N LEU A 5 1.23 -11.72 21.55
CA LEU A 5 2.41 -11.27 20.83
C LEU A 5 2.81 -12.25 19.74
N GLY A 6 2.76 -13.55 20.00
CA GLY A 6 3.04 -14.58 19.01
C GLY A 6 2.05 -14.53 17.86
N MET A 7 0.77 -14.40 18.15
CA MET A 7 -0.28 -14.27 17.14
C MET A 7 -0.10 -13.00 16.32
N ARG A 8 0.25 -11.89 16.98
CA ARG A 8 0.50 -10.61 16.31
C ARG A 8 1.69 -10.72 15.35
N THR A 9 2.74 -11.43 15.74
CA THR A 9 3.91 -11.63 14.89
C THR A 9 3.53 -12.40 13.62
N GLU A 10 2.75 -13.48 13.76
CA GLU A 10 2.27 -14.24 12.61
C GLU A 10 1.35 -13.41 11.72
N TYR A 11 0.46 -12.65 12.34
CA TYR A 11 -0.44 -11.74 11.62
C TYR A 11 0.35 -10.70 10.84
N ASN A 12 1.36 -10.09 11.45
CA ASN A 12 2.20 -9.10 10.80
C ASN A 12 2.96 -9.68 9.60
N ALA A 13 3.44 -10.92 9.72
CA ALA A 13 4.12 -11.58 8.60
C ALA A 13 3.18 -11.82 7.43
N LYS A 14 1.94 -12.26 7.69
CA LYS A 14 0.91 -12.41 6.66
C LYS A 14 0.54 -11.08 6.04
N GLU A 15 0.43 -10.04 6.87
CA GLU A 15 0.11 -8.70 6.42
C GLU A 15 1.20 -8.14 5.51
N GLU A 16 2.47 -8.32 5.87
CA GLU A 16 3.59 -7.90 5.04
C GLU A 16 3.58 -8.60 3.68
N LYS A 17 3.31 -9.91 3.67
CA LYS A 17 3.23 -10.66 2.42
C LYS A 17 2.08 -10.18 1.56
N ALA A 18 0.90 -9.98 2.15
CA ALA A 18 -0.26 -9.48 1.43
C ALA A 18 0.00 -8.09 0.88
N PHE A 19 0.65 -7.22 1.66
CA PHE A 19 1.02 -5.88 1.24
C PHE A 19 1.96 -5.93 0.04
N ALA A 20 2.99 -6.76 0.10
CA ALA A 20 3.94 -6.93 -1.01
C ALA A 20 3.25 -7.43 -2.27
N ASP A 21 2.33 -8.37 -2.14
CA ASP A 21 1.57 -8.90 -3.28
C ASP A 21 0.67 -7.82 -3.90
N ILE A 22 0.05 -6.99 -3.08
CA ILE A 22 -0.77 -5.87 -3.55
C ILE A 22 0.08 -4.88 -4.34
N LEU A 23 1.26 -4.53 -3.83
CA LEU A 23 2.16 -3.61 -4.54
C LEU A 23 2.65 -4.21 -5.86
N ASP A 24 2.97 -5.49 -5.87
CA ASP A 24 3.41 -6.16 -7.09
C ASP A 24 2.32 -6.15 -8.15
N PHE A 25 1.09 -6.46 -7.76
CA PHE A 25 -0.06 -6.37 -8.67
C PHE A 25 -0.26 -4.95 -9.17
N HIS A 26 -0.14 -3.97 -8.29
CA HIS A 26 -0.30 -2.57 -8.64
C HIS A 26 0.73 -2.13 -9.70
N VAL A 27 2.00 -2.50 -9.50
CA VAL A 27 3.06 -2.18 -10.46
C VAL A 27 2.76 -2.81 -11.83
N LYS A 28 2.35 -4.07 -11.83
CA LYS A 28 2.01 -4.76 -13.07
C LYS A 28 0.84 -4.11 -13.78
N PHE A 29 -0.20 -3.72 -13.04
CA PHE A 29 -1.35 -3.01 -13.58
C PHE A 29 -0.92 -1.70 -14.25
N GLU A 30 -0.10 -0.91 -13.57
CA GLU A 30 0.37 0.38 -14.09
C GLU A 30 1.19 0.20 -15.38
N ARG A 31 1.97 -0.89 -15.47
CA ARG A 31 2.78 -1.17 -16.67
C ARG A 31 1.96 -1.60 -17.87
N ILE A 32 0.84 -2.28 -17.64
CA ILE A 32 -0.05 -2.73 -18.72
C ILE A 32 -0.76 -1.55 -19.38
N HIS A 33 -1.08 -0.51 -18.61
CA HIS A 33 -1.83 0.65 -19.08
C HIS A 33 -3.10 0.22 -19.83
N PRO A 34 -4.03 -0.49 -19.15
CA PRO A 34 -5.18 -1.08 -19.85
C PRO A 34 -6.17 -0.05 -20.39
N PHE A 35 -6.09 1.20 -19.95
CA PHE A 35 -6.97 2.27 -20.40
C PHE A 35 -6.18 3.31 -21.17
N GLN A 36 -6.84 4.03 -22.05
CA GLN A 36 -6.23 5.12 -22.79
C GLN A 36 -5.87 6.27 -21.86
N ASP A 37 -6.65 6.47 -20.81
CA ASP A 37 -6.53 7.57 -19.86
C ASP A 37 -6.97 7.10 -18.49
N GLY A 38 -6.46 7.73 -17.45
CA GLY A 38 -6.87 7.45 -16.08
C GLY A 38 -6.28 6.19 -15.45
N ASN A 39 -5.26 5.57 -16.05
CA ASN A 39 -4.64 4.34 -15.54
C ASN A 39 -4.15 4.50 -14.11
N GLY A 40 -3.47 5.59 -13.79
CA GLY A 40 -2.94 5.82 -12.45
C GLY A 40 -4.05 5.92 -11.41
N ARG A 41 -5.13 6.62 -11.75
CA ARG A 41 -6.29 6.77 -10.86
C ARG A 41 -6.96 5.45 -10.57
N VAL A 42 -7.23 4.67 -11.64
CA VAL A 42 -7.88 3.36 -11.50
C VAL A 42 -6.98 2.39 -10.74
N GLY A 43 -5.69 2.36 -11.06
CA GLY A 43 -4.73 1.48 -10.37
C GLY A 43 -4.65 1.78 -8.88
N ARG A 44 -4.60 3.05 -8.50
CA ARG A 44 -4.56 3.42 -7.08
C ARG A 44 -5.87 3.08 -6.37
N LEU A 45 -7.02 3.22 -7.05
CA LEU A 45 -8.30 2.81 -6.48
C LEU A 45 -8.37 1.31 -6.26
N ILE A 46 -7.89 0.52 -7.21
CA ILE A 46 -7.84 -0.94 -7.07
C ILE A 46 -6.94 -1.31 -5.88
N MET A 47 -5.78 -0.68 -5.76
CA MET A 47 -4.87 -0.91 -4.65
C MET A 47 -5.54 -0.63 -3.30
N PHE A 48 -6.28 0.47 -3.21
CA PHE A 48 -7.04 0.83 -2.01
C PHE A 48 -8.07 -0.26 -1.67
N LYS A 49 -8.83 -0.72 -2.65
CA LYS A 49 -9.83 -1.77 -2.45
C LYS A 49 -9.20 -3.11 -2.06
N GLU A 50 -8.05 -3.45 -2.62
CA GLU A 50 -7.36 -4.68 -2.26
C GLU A 50 -6.86 -4.63 -0.82
N CYS A 51 -6.40 -3.48 -0.35
CA CYS A 51 -6.04 -3.32 1.05
C CYS A 51 -7.24 -3.62 1.96
N LEU A 52 -8.41 -3.06 1.65
CA LEU A 52 -9.61 -3.31 2.43
C LEU A 52 -10.00 -4.79 2.41
N LYS A 53 -9.87 -5.43 1.26
CA LYS A 53 -10.20 -6.86 1.11
C LYS A 53 -9.37 -7.74 2.02
N TYR A 54 -8.10 -7.41 2.22
CA TYR A 54 -7.17 -8.20 3.03
C TYR A 54 -7.00 -7.65 4.43
N ASN A 55 -7.89 -6.76 4.87
CA ASN A 55 -7.84 -6.16 6.22
C ASN A 55 -6.55 -5.39 6.49
N ILE A 56 -5.99 -4.81 5.45
CA ILE A 56 -4.83 -3.93 5.54
C ILE A 56 -5.35 -2.49 5.55
N VAL A 57 -4.83 -1.67 6.44
CA VAL A 57 -5.19 -0.24 6.46
C VAL A 57 -4.83 0.35 5.11
N PRO A 58 -5.79 0.95 4.39
CA PRO A 58 -5.51 1.51 3.08
C PRO A 58 -4.72 2.81 3.20
N PHE A 59 -4.33 3.36 2.06
CA PHE A 59 -3.58 4.61 2.02
C PHE A 59 -3.84 5.32 0.70
N ILE A 60 -3.53 6.61 0.71
CA ILE A 60 -3.68 7.48 -0.45
C ILE A 60 -2.32 8.11 -0.72
N ILE A 61 -1.88 8.08 -1.98
CA ILE A 61 -0.64 8.74 -2.38
C ILE A 61 -0.95 10.21 -2.62
N GLU A 62 -0.65 11.05 -1.65
CA GLU A 62 -0.84 12.49 -1.76
C GLU A 62 0.26 13.12 -2.60
N ASP A 63 0.05 14.36 -3.02
CA ASP A 63 0.93 15.06 -3.96
C ASP A 63 2.39 15.12 -3.49
N ASN A 64 2.62 15.28 -2.19
CA ASN A 64 3.97 15.36 -1.63
C ASN A 64 4.74 14.03 -1.73
N LEU A 65 4.06 12.92 -1.97
CA LEU A 65 4.70 11.61 -2.12
C LEU A 65 4.74 11.12 -3.56
N LYS A 66 4.16 11.86 -4.51
CA LYS A 66 4.01 11.35 -5.88
C LYS A 66 5.34 11.12 -6.59
N LEU A 67 6.34 11.97 -6.41
CA LEU A 67 7.64 11.76 -7.03
C LEU A 67 8.30 10.48 -6.52
N PHE A 68 8.23 10.23 -5.22
CA PHE A 68 8.74 8.99 -4.61
C PHE A 68 7.96 7.77 -5.10
N TYR A 69 6.65 7.91 -5.24
CA TYR A 69 5.78 6.87 -5.76
C TYR A 69 6.17 6.50 -7.20
N TYR A 70 6.33 7.49 -8.07
CA TYR A 70 6.73 7.22 -9.47
C TYR A 70 8.10 6.58 -9.55
N ARG A 71 9.04 7.00 -8.72
CA ARG A 71 10.36 6.35 -8.64
C ARG A 71 10.22 4.90 -8.20
N GLY A 72 9.37 4.66 -7.22
CA GLY A 72 9.13 3.30 -6.72
C GLY A 72 8.54 2.38 -7.79
N LEU A 73 7.62 2.89 -8.60
CA LEU A 73 7.07 2.13 -9.72
C LEU A 73 8.16 1.80 -10.75
N LYS A 74 8.96 2.77 -11.10
CA LYS A 74 10.04 2.61 -12.09
C LYS A 74 11.08 1.61 -11.64
N GLU A 75 11.46 1.67 -10.37
CA GLU A 75 12.56 0.88 -9.81
C GLU A 75 12.11 -0.44 -9.21
N TRP A 76 10.84 -0.82 -9.33
CA TRP A 76 10.29 -1.98 -8.63
C TRP A 76 11.10 -3.26 -8.83
N ASN A 77 11.56 -3.53 -10.06
CA ASN A 77 12.33 -4.73 -10.35
C ASN A 77 13.76 -4.68 -9.80
N ASN A 78 14.28 -3.48 -9.56
CA ASN A 78 15.64 -3.29 -9.07
C ASN A 78 15.68 -3.13 -7.54
N GLU A 79 14.75 -2.33 -6.99
CA GLU A 79 14.70 -2.02 -5.57
C GLU A 79 13.25 -1.82 -5.14
N LYS A 80 12.68 -2.86 -4.57
CA LYS A 80 11.28 -2.84 -4.11
C LYS A 80 11.08 -1.92 -2.91
N GLY A 81 12.14 -1.63 -2.17
CA GLY A 81 12.07 -0.80 -0.97
C GLY A 81 11.56 0.60 -1.23
N TYR A 82 11.86 1.18 -2.38
CA TYR A 82 11.40 2.55 -2.69
C TYR A 82 9.88 2.67 -2.65
N LEU A 83 9.19 1.79 -3.37
CA LEU A 83 7.72 1.83 -3.39
C LEU A 83 7.14 1.39 -2.04
N THR A 84 7.70 0.36 -1.45
CA THR A 84 7.24 -0.15 -0.16
C THR A 84 7.32 0.93 0.91
N ASP A 85 8.45 1.63 1.02
CA ASP A 85 8.63 2.68 2.01
C ASP A 85 7.68 3.86 1.77
N THR A 86 7.50 4.24 0.51
CA THR A 86 6.56 5.32 0.15
C THR A 86 5.14 4.95 0.55
N CYS A 87 4.71 3.75 0.24
CA CYS A 87 3.36 3.29 0.57
C CYS A 87 3.16 3.11 2.07
N LEU A 88 4.18 2.65 2.81
CA LEU A 88 4.11 2.56 4.26
C LEU A 88 4.02 3.95 4.89
N THR A 89 4.75 4.92 4.35
CA THR A 89 4.64 6.31 4.81
C THR A 89 3.22 6.85 4.60
N ALA A 90 2.64 6.59 3.43
CA ALA A 90 1.27 6.99 3.15
C ALA A 90 0.27 6.29 4.08
N GLN A 91 0.50 5.01 4.39
CA GLN A 91 -0.33 4.25 5.32
C GLN A 91 -0.25 4.82 6.74
N ASP A 92 0.94 5.17 7.20
CA ASP A 92 1.11 5.78 8.53
C ASP A 92 0.34 7.10 8.63
N LYS A 93 0.34 7.88 7.57
CA LYS A 93 -0.42 9.13 7.53
C LYS A 93 -1.92 8.86 7.57
N TYR A 94 -2.38 7.85 6.85
CA TYR A 94 -3.79 7.46 6.87
C TYR A 94 -4.21 6.99 8.27
N LYS A 95 -3.38 6.19 8.93
CA LYS A 95 -3.61 5.76 10.32
C LYS A 95 -3.71 6.95 11.26
N ALA A 96 -2.86 7.95 11.08
CA ALA A 96 -2.90 9.17 11.89
C ALA A 96 -4.24 9.90 11.73
N TYR A 97 -4.79 9.95 10.52
CA TYR A 97 -6.11 10.52 10.29
C TYR A 97 -7.20 9.71 10.99
N LEU A 98 -7.14 8.37 10.91
CA LEU A 98 -8.10 7.52 11.59
C LEU A 98 -8.05 7.74 13.10
N ASP A 99 -6.85 7.84 13.68
CA ASP A 99 -6.68 8.11 15.10
C ASP A 99 -7.23 9.48 15.48
N TYR A 100 -6.97 10.49 14.67
CA TYR A 100 -7.47 11.86 14.90
C TYR A 100 -8.99 11.88 14.95
N PHE A 101 -9.65 11.16 14.06
CA PHE A 101 -11.11 11.10 14.02
C PHE A 101 -11.68 9.99 14.88
N ARG A 102 -10.84 9.29 15.65
CA ARG A 102 -11.24 8.19 16.56
C ARG A 102 -11.96 7.07 15.83
N ILE A 103 -11.50 6.73 14.64
CA ILE A 103 -12.03 5.64 13.83
C ILE A 103 -11.18 4.41 14.07
N GLU A 104 -11.82 3.27 14.42
CA GLU A 104 -11.11 2.02 14.60
C GLU A 104 -10.73 1.41 13.25
N TYR A 105 -9.55 0.76 13.24
CA TYR A 105 -9.06 0.11 12.02
C TYR A 105 -8.39 -1.23 12.28
#